data_7b0060263451f155af6419a7468a942e
#
_entry.id   7b0060263451f155af6419a7468a942e
#
_cell.length_a   1.000
_cell.length_b   1.000
_cell.length_c   1.000
_cell.angle_alpha   90.00
_cell.angle_beta   90.00
_cell.angle_gamma   90.00
#
_symmetry.space_group_name_H-M   'P 1'
#
loop_
_entity.id
_entity.type
_entity.pdbx_description
1 polymer ?
#
loop_
_entity_poly.entity_id
_entity_poly.type
_entity_poly.pdbx_seq_one_letter_code
_entity_poly.pdbx_strand_id
1 'polypeptide(L)'
;GVLGALVIGLSTCAPAYTLTAAVGPAAAEVGYQTPAIFLMGFIPMLLVALGYRALNSAMPDSGTSFTWAVRAFGPWVGWMAGWGLIAATVLVLSNLAGIAVEFLFQSLGILMNDPSIADIADNKFINILVCLGFMALATLISYRGMTSTKIFQYITVVFQMAVMIWF
;
A
#
# COMPACT_ATOMS: atom_id res chain seq x y z
N GLY A 1 12.74 -8.07 -15.65
CA GLY A 1 13.59 -9.04 -14.95
C GLY A 1 13.16 -9.21 -13.51
N VAL A 2 13.71 -10.21 -12.83
CA VAL A 2 13.37 -10.59 -11.45
C VAL A 2 13.46 -9.41 -10.46
N LEU A 3 14.52 -8.61 -10.55
CA LEU A 3 14.68 -7.41 -9.71
C LEU A 3 13.52 -6.42 -9.85
N GLY A 4 13.03 -6.20 -11.08
CA GLY A 4 11.89 -5.31 -11.29
C GLY A 4 10.59 -5.85 -10.67
N ALA A 5 10.35 -7.15 -10.76
CA ALA A 5 9.19 -7.79 -10.13
C ALA A 5 9.29 -7.72 -8.60
N LEU A 6 10.49 -7.90 -8.04
CA LEU A 6 10.74 -7.82 -6.61
C LEU A 6 10.52 -6.40 -6.08
N VAL A 7 10.98 -5.37 -6.77
CA VAL A 7 10.77 -3.96 -6.41
C VAL A 7 9.29 -3.59 -6.45
N ILE A 8 8.56 -4.02 -7.50
CA ILE A 8 7.12 -3.79 -7.59
C ILE A 8 6.39 -4.49 -6.43
N GLY A 9 6.75 -5.74 -6.12
CA GLY A 9 6.20 -6.47 -4.99
C GLY A 9 6.45 -5.78 -3.65
N LEU A 10 7.69 -5.35 -3.39
CA LEU A 10 8.04 -4.61 -2.18
C LEU A 10 7.31 -3.26 -2.08
N SER A 11 7.20 -2.53 -3.19
CA SER A 11 6.48 -1.25 -3.20
C SER A 11 4.98 -1.41 -2.90
N THR A 12 4.40 -2.53 -3.33
CA THR A 12 2.99 -2.85 -3.06
C THR A 12 2.75 -3.16 -1.57
N CYS A 13 3.73 -3.76 -0.89
CA CYS A 13 3.66 -4.01 0.56
C CYS A 13 3.83 -2.74 1.39
N ALA A 14 4.38 -1.66 0.83
CA ALA A 14 4.62 -0.38 1.48
C ALA A 14 5.18 -0.53 2.92
N PRO A 15 6.39 -1.11 3.11
CA PRO A 15 6.88 -1.54 4.43
C PRO A 15 6.97 -0.39 5.44
N ALA A 16 7.36 0.81 5.03
CA ALA A 16 7.43 1.97 5.92
C ALA A 16 6.03 2.38 6.42
N TYR A 17 5.03 2.41 5.54
CA TYR A 17 3.64 2.66 5.91
C TYR A 17 3.12 1.61 6.88
N THR A 18 3.36 0.33 6.60
CA THR A 18 2.87 -0.77 7.44
C THR A 18 3.45 -0.68 8.85
N LEU A 19 4.73 -0.33 8.98
CA LEU A 19 5.34 -0.12 10.29
C LEU A 19 4.69 1.04 11.05
N THR A 20 4.55 2.20 10.44
CA THR A 20 4.02 3.39 11.12
C THR A 20 2.52 3.28 11.40
N ALA A 21 1.73 2.80 10.45
CA ALA A 21 0.28 2.75 10.57
C ALA A 21 -0.25 1.53 11.34
N ALA A 22 0.48 0.40 11.33
CA ALA A 22 0.00 -0.82 11.97
C ALA A 22 0.64 -1.08 13.34
N VAL A 23 1.94 -0.83 13.50
CA VAL A 23 2.65 -1.18 14.74
C VAL A 23 2.23 -0.27 15.90
N GLY A 24 2.07 1.03 15.68
CA GLY A 24 1.66 1.99 16.70
C GLY A 24 0.33 1.63 17.35
N PRO A 25 -0.77 1.56 16.60
CA PRO A 25 -2.08 1.15 17.12
C PRO A 25 -2.08 -0.26 17.74
N ALA A 26 -1.41 -1.23 17.10
CA ALA A 26 -1.31 -2.58 17.66
C ALA A 26 -0.56 -2.60 19.01
N ALA A 27 0.53 -1.85 19.13
CA ALA A 27 1.28 -1.75 20.38
C ALA A 27 0.47 -1.07 21.50
N ALA A 28 -0.38 -0.10 21.14
CA ALA A 28 -1.28 0.56 22.10
C ALA A 28 -2.33 -0.40 22.66
N GLU A 29 -2.84 -1.33 21.85
CA GLU A 29 -3.88 -2.28 22.26
C GLU A 29 -3.32 -3.51 23.00
N VAL A 30 -2.21 -4.08 22.53
CA VAL A 30 -1.70 -5.37 23.01
C VAL A 30 -0.33 -5.30 23.69
N GLY A 31 0.29 -4.16 23.72
CA GLY A 31 1.56 -3.91 24.41
C GLY A 31 2.68 -4.87 23.98
N TYR A 32 3.30 -5.55 24.95
CA TYR A 32 4.42 -6.48 24.70
C TYR A 32 4.09 -7.70 23.84
N GLN A 33 2.81 -8.00 23.61
CA GLN A 33 2.40 -9.14 22.78
C GLN A 33 2.39 -8.81 21.28
N THR A 34 2.62 -7.56 20.90
CA THR A 34 2.64 -7.09 19.51
C THR A 34 3.46 -7.98 18.58
N PRO A 35 4.72 -8.35 18.87
CA PRO A 35 5.50 -9.21 17.99
C PRO A 35 4.88 -10.59 17.77
N ALA A 36 4.30 -11.18 18.83
CA ALA A 36 3.66 -12.49 18.74
C ALA A 36 2.42 -12.44 17.82
N ILE A 37 1.61 -11.40 17.92
CA ILE A 37 0.41 -11.21 17.10
C ILE A 37 0.79 -11.02 15.64
N PHE A 38 1.83 -10.25 15.34
CA PHE A 38 2.33 -10.08 13.96
C PHE A 38 2.85 -11.41 13.39
N LEU A 39 3.57 -12.21 14.18
CA LEU A 39 4.01 -13.54 13.76
C LEU A 39 2.83 -14.48 13.50
N MET A 40 1.81 -14.47 14.36
CA MET A 40 0.60 -15.26 14.15
C MET A 40 -0.17 -14.80 12.90
N GLY A 41 -0.27 -13.49 12.66
CA GLY A 41 -0.88 -12.92 11.46
C GLY A 41 -0.11 -13.23 10.18
N PHE A 42 1.19 -13.45 10.27
CA PHE A 42 2.03 -13.83 9.12
C PHE A 42 1.67 -15.22 8.57
N ILE A 43 1.24 -16.17 9.42
CA ILE A 43 0.93 -17.54 9.00
C ILE A 43 -0.16 -17.60 7.93
N PRO A 44 -1.37 -17.02 8.13
CA PRO A 44 -2.40 -17.01 7.09
C PRO A 44 -1.97 -16.27 5.83
N MET A 45 -1.20 -15.18 5.96
CA MET A 45 -0.69 -14.44 4.81
C MET A 45 0.31 -15.26 4.00
N LEU A 46 1.17 -16.05 4.67
CA LEU A 46 2.07 -16.99 4.01
C LEU A 46 1.30 -18.06 3.24
N LEU A 47 0.25 -18.64 3.83
CA LEU A 47 -0.59 -19.64 3.19
C LEU A 47 -1.29 -19.07 1.94
N VAL A 48 -1.79 -17.84 2.01
CA VAL A 48 -2.35 -17.13 0.86
C VAL A 48 -1.29 -16.92 -0.23
N ALA A 49 -0.09 -16.49 0.13
CA ALA A 49 1.01 -16.31 -0.83
C ALA A 49 1.41 -17.61 -1.54
N LEU A 50 1.44 -18.73 -0.81
CA LEU A 50 1.68 -20.05 -1.39
C LEU A 50 0.55 -20.47 -2.33
N GLY A 51 -0.71 -20.21 -1.98
CA GLY A 51 -1.86 -20.41 -2.85
C GLY A 51 -1.77 -19.59 -4.15
N TYR A 52 -1.45 -18.32 -4.05
CA TYR A 52 -1.23 -17.47 -5.22
C TYR A 52 -0.08 -17.95 -6.11
N ARG A 53 1.01 -18.41 -5.51
CA ARG A 53 2.13 -19.01 -6.25
C ARG A 53 1.69 -20.23 -7.03
N ALA A 54 0.94 -21.14 -6.41
CA ALA A 54 0.44 -22.36 -7.06
C ALA A 54 -0.52 -22.02 -8.20
N LEU A 55 -1.47 -21.11 -7.97
CA LEU A 55 -2.44 -20.68 -8.99
C LEU A 55 -1.76 -19.97 -10.15
N ASN A 56 -0.82 -19.08 -9.87
CA ASN A 56 -0.09 -18.36 -10.92
C ASN A 56 0.83 -19.28 -11.73
N SER A 57 1.37 -20.34 -11.11
CA SER A 57 2.16 -21.35 -11.81
C SER A 57 1.29 -22.21 -12.73
N ALA A 58 0.07 -22.55 -12.30
CA ALA A 58 -0.85 -23.38 -13.07
C ALA A 58 -1.61 -22.59 -14.15
N MET A 59 -1.93 -21.33 -13.86
CA MET A 59 -2.74 -20.46 -14.73
C MET A 59 -2.18 -19.02 -14.70
N PRO A 60 -1.07 -18.76 -15.42
CA PRO A 60 -0.49 -17.42 -15.51
C PRO A 60 -1.40 -16.52 -16.33
N ASP A 61 -2.10 -15.60 -15.66
CA ASP A 61 -3.02 -14.65 -16.28
C ASP A 61 -2.96 -13.31 -15.55
N SER A 62 -3.02 -12.21 -16.30
CA SER A 62 -3.00 -10.85 -15.74
C SER A 62 -4.26 -10.51 -14.93
N GLY A 63 -5.37 -11.21 -15.18
CA GLY A 63 -6.59 -11.07 -14.41
C GLY A 63 -6.54 -11.70 -13.02
N THR A 64 -5.50 -12.50 -12.73
CA THR A 64 -5.21 -13.12 -11.43
C THR A 64 -6.46 -13.65 -10.71
N SER A 65 -6.80 -13.10 -9.57
CA SER A 65 -7.93 -13.54 -8.72
C SER A 65 -9.26 -13.52 -9.43
N PHE A 66 -9.51 -12.55 -10.33
CA PHE A 66 -10.72 -12.51 -11.13
C PHE A 66 -10.82 -13.74 -12.05
N THR A 67 -9.79 -13.99 -12.85
CA THR A 67 -9.76 -15.11 -13.81
C THR A 67 -9.85 -16.45 -13.10
N TRP A 68 -9.15 -16.62 -11.97
CA TRP A 68 -9.20 -17.86 -11.20
C TRP A 68 -10.57 -18.08 -10.56
N ALA A 69 -11.23 -17.03 -10.06
CA ALA A 69 -12.57 -17.10 -9.52
C ALA A 69 -13.61 -17.45 -10.59
N VAL A 70 -13.50 -16.87 -11.79
CA VAL A 70 -14.36 -17.22 -12.92
C VAL A 70 -14.24 -18.70 -13.29
N ARG A 71 -13.00 -19.20 -13.35
CA ARG A 71 -12.76 -20.61 -13.71
C ARG A 71 -13.19 -21.60 -12.62
N ALA A 72 -13.03 -21.26 -11.36
CA ALA A 72 -13.35 -22.14 -10.24
C ALA A 72 -14.84 -22.14 -9.89
N PHE A 73 -15.50 -20.99 -9.92
CA PHE A 73 -16.84 -20.79 -9.39
C PHE A 73 -17.84 -20.22 -10.41
N GLY A 74 -17.39 -19.97 -11.63
CA GLY A 74 -18.22 -19.42 -12.70
C GLY A 74 -18.23 -17.89 -12.78
N PRO A 75 -18.84 -17.34 -13.85
CA PRO A 75 -18.74 -15.93 -14.20
C PRO A 75 -19.35 -14.98 -13.17
N TRP A 76 -20.42 -15.38 -12.48
CA TRP A 76 -21.06 -14.55 -11.45
C TRP A 76 -20.17 -14.30 -10.25
N VAL A 77 -19.57 -15.36 -9.72
CA VAL A 77 -18.65 -15.24 -8.57
C VAL A 77 -17.39 -14.50 -8.98
N GLY A 78 -16.86 -14.76 -10.17
CA GLY A 78 -15.73 -14.02 -10.70
C GLY A 78 -16.01 -12.52 -10.84
N TRP A 79 -17.19 -12.15 -11.35
CA TRP A 79 -17.59 -10.75 -11.47
C TRP A 79 -17.69 -10.07 -10.09
N MET A 80 -18.30 -10.72 -9.09
CA MET A 80 -18.36 -10.21 -7.73
C MET A 80 -16.97 -10.06 -7.11
N ALA A 81 -16.06 -11.02 -7.32
CA ALA A 81 -14.68 -10.95 -6.87
C ALA A 81 -13.92 -9.78 -7.51
N GLY A 82 -14.11 -9.57 -8.83
CA GLY A 82 -13.54 -8.42 -9.53
C GLY A 82 -14.04 -7.07 -8.98
N TRP A 83 -15.33 -6.94 -8.76
CA TRP A 83 -15.93 -5.75 -8.13
C TRP A 83 -15.39 -5.52 -6.72
N GLY A 84 -15.30 -6.58 -5.92
CA GLY A 84 -14.74 -6.50 -4.57
C GLY A 84 -13.29 -6.00 -4.58
N LEU A 85 -12.47 -6.46 -5.51
CA LEU A 85 -11.09 -5.99 -5.69
C LEU A 85 -11.02 -4.50 -6.06
N ILE A 86 -11.87 -4.05 -6.99
CA ILE A 86 -11.92 -2.64 -7.39
C ILE A 86 -12.33 -1.78 -6.20
N ALA A 87 -13.42 -2.14 -5.51
CA ALA A 87 -13.91 -1.40 -4.35
C ALA A 87 -12.85 -1.34 -3.23
N ALA A 88 -12.22 -2.47 -2.92
CA ALA A 88 -11.15 -2.53 -1.93
C ALA A 88 -9.97 -1.63 -2.31
N THR A 89 -9.55 -1.64 -3.58
CA THR A 89 -8.45 -0.80 -4.05
C THR A 89 -8.78 0.69 -3.94
N VAL A 90 -10.00 1.11 -4.28
CA VAL A 90 -10.43 2.51 -4.17
C VAL A 90 -10.43 2.95 -2.70
N LEU A 91 -10.96 2.13 -1.78
CA LEU A 91 -10.98 2.44 -0.36
C LEU A 91 -9.56 2.54 0.23
N VAL A 92 -8.69 1.61 -0.12
CA VAL A 92 -7.28 1.62 0.33
C VAL A 92 -6.55 2.85 -0.20
N LEU A 93 -6.69 3.18 -1.48
CA LEU A 93 -6.04 4.37 -2.05
C LEU A 93 -6.52 5.66 -1.41
N SER A 94 -7.82 5.78 -1.11
CA SER A 94 -8.38 6.94 -0.42
C SER A 94 -7.79 7.09 0.99
N ASN A 95 -7.68 6.00 1.73
CA ASN A 95 -7.09 5.99 3.06
C ASN A 95 -5.60 6.36 3.00
N LEU A 96 -4.84 5.74 2.10
CA LEU A 96 -3.42 6.03 1.93
C LEU A 96 -3.15 7.49 1.55
N ALA A 97 -4.00 8.09 0.71
CA ALA A 97 -3.88 9.50 0.35
C ALA A 97 -4.09 10.41 1.57
N GLY A 98 -5.09 10.12 2.41
CA GLY A 98 -5.32 10.87 3.65
C GLY A 98 -4.13 10.81 4.61
N ILE A 99 -3.62 9.63 4.88
CA ILE A 99 -2.44 9.43 5.75
C ILE A 99 -1.19 10.10 5.17
N ALA A 100 -1.02 10.08 3.84
CA ALA A 100 0.10 10.77 3.20
C ALA A 100 0.05 12.29 3.42
N VAL A 101 -1.14 12.89 3.45
CA VAL A 101 -1.33 14.31 3.75
C VAL A 101 -0.98 14.61 5.20
N GLU A 102 -1.46 13.79 6.14
CA GLU A 102 -1.14 13.95 7.56
C GLU A 102 0.37 13.91 7.81
N PHE A 103 1.05 12.91 7.27
CA PHE A 103 2.51 12.81 7.40
C PHE A 103 3.27 13.93 6.70
N LEU A 104 2.76 14.43 5.57
CA LEU A 104 3.34 15.58 4.89
C LEU A 104 3.33 16.81 5.81
N PHE A 105 2.16 17.16 6.35
CA PHE A 105 2.04 18.34 7.23
C PHE A 105 2.75 18.17 8.55
N GLN A 106 2.76 16.97 9.14
CA GLN A 106 3.55 16.69 10.34
C GLN A 106 5.06 16.86 10.07
N SER A 107 5.55 16.31 8.96
CA SER A 107 6.98 16.45 8.61
C SER A 107 7.38 17.90 8.32
N LEU A 108 6.51 18.66 7.67
CA LEU A 108 6.72 20.10 7.45
C LEU A 108 6.68 20.88 8.75
N GLY A 109 5.78 20.56 9.67
CA GLY A 109 5.72 21.16 11.01
C GLY A 109 7.02 20.96 11.80
N ILE A 110 7.57 19.75 11.76
CA ILE A 110 8.87 19.45 12.39
C ILE A 110 10.01 20.21 11.71
N LEU A 111 10.03 20.24 10.39
CA LEU A 111 11.10 20.89 9.62
C LEU A 111 11.13 22.41 9.82
N MET A 112 9.95 23.03 9.90
CA MET A 112 9.78 24.47 10.09
C MET A 112 9.73 24.87 11.57
N ASN A 113 9.79 23.90 12.49
CA ASN A 113 9.69 24.07 13.93
C ASN A 113 8.42 24.83 14.36
N ASP A 114 7.32 24.61 13.62
CA ASP A 114 6.03 25.24 13.86
C ASP A 114 4.92 24.14 13.91
N PRO A 115 4.43 23.82 15.11
CA PRO A 115 3.42 22.76 15.27
C PRO A 115 2.07 23.13 14.65
N SER A 116 1.77 24.42 14.42
CA SER A 116 0.51 24.86 13.83
C SER A 116 0.34 24.39 12.38
N ILE A 117 1.44 24.05 11.71
CA ILE A 117 1.40 23.50 10.34
C ILE A 117 0.78 22.08 10.33
N ALA A 118 1.00 21.30 11.38
CA ALA A 118 0.40 19.99 11.51
C ALA A 118 -1.14 20.08 11.62
N ASP A 119 -1.65 21.10 12.30
CA ASP A 119 -3.09 21.34 12.48
C ASP A 119 -3.80 21.70 11.16
N ILE A 120 -3.04 22.13 10.15
CA ILE A 120 -3.60 22.39 8.79
C ILE A 120 -4.17 21.11 8.16
N ALA A 121 -3.59 19.95 8.49
CA ALA A 121 -4.08 18.66 8.01
C ALA A 121 -5.50 18.35 8.49
N ASP A 122 -5.94 18.90 9.63
CA ASP A 122 -7.28 18.71 10.19
C ASP A 122 -8.34 19.49 9.41
N ASN A 123 -7.94 20.48 8.62
CA ASN A 123 -8.85 21.20 7.75
C ASN A 123 -9.26 20.32 6.57
N LYS A 124 -10.51 19.82 6.62
CA LYS A 124 -11.06 18.88 5.62
C LYS A 124 -10.89 19.37 4.18
N PHE A 125 -11.06 20.67 3.94
CA PHE A 125 -10.97 21.22 2.58
C PHE A 125 -9.53 21.15 2.05
N ILE A 126 -8.55 21.55 2.85
CA ILE A 126 -7.13 21.51 2.48
C ILE A 126 -6.68 20.06 2.31
N ASN A 127 -7.09 19.19 3.24
CA ASN A 127 -6.77 17.76 3.17
C ASN A 127 -7.26 17.14 1.85
N ILE A 128 -8.53 17.35 1.49
CA ILE A 128 -9.09 16.82 0.23
C ILE A 128 -8.35 17.39 -0.99
N LEU A 129 -8.01 18.67 -1.00
CA LEU A 129 -7.32 19.29 -2.12
C LEU A 129 -5.92 18.75 -2.31
N VAL A 130 -5.18 18.52 -1.23
CA VAL A 130 -3.84 17.91 -1.27
C VAL A 130 -3.93 16.43 -1.62
N CYS A 131 -4.92 15.69 -1.11
CA CYS A 131 -5.19 14.30 -1.53
C CYS A 131 -5.41 14.21 -3.05
N LEU A 132 -6.25 15.08 -3.60
CA LEU A 132 -6.48 15.14 -5.05
C LEU A 132 -5.20 15.45 -5.81
N GLY A 133 -4.34 16.32 -5.28
CA GLY A 133 -3.02 16.60 -5.83
C GLY A 133 -2.11 15.36 -5.88
N PHE A 134 -2.04 14.59 -4.79
CA PHE A 134 -1.30 13.33 -4.76
C PHE A 134 -1.84 12.30 -5.75
N MET A 135 -3.18 12.15 -5.81
CA MET A 135 -3.82 11.23 -6.75
C MET A 135 -3.56 11.64 -8.20
N ALA A 136 -3.64 12.94 -8.51
CA ALA A 136 -3.33 13.46 -9.85
C ALA A 136 -1.86 13.22 -10.22
N LEU A 137 -0.93 13.46 -9.30
CA LEU A 137 0.50 13.20 -9.49
C LEU A 137 0.77 11.71 -9.76
N ALA A 138 0.19 10.83 -8.94
CA ALA A 138 0.32 9.38 -9.10
C ALA A 138 -0.25 8.91 -10.46
N THR A 139 -1.39 9.46 -10.86
CA THR A 139 -2.01 9.19 -12.16
C THR A 139 -1.13 9.66 -13.32
N LEU A 140 -0.55 10.86 -13.23
CA LEU A 140 0.38 11.39 -14.23
C LEU A 140 1.63 10.51 -14.38
N ILE A 141 2.20 10.06 -13.26
CA ILE A 141 3.37 9.16 -13.29
C ILE A 141 2.99 7.83 -13.95
N SER A 142 1.84 7.28 -13.58
CA SER A 142 1.33 6.02 -14.14
C SER A 142 1.01 6.15 -15.63
N TYR A 143 0.44 7.28 -16.04
CA TYR A 143 0.12 7.55 -17.46
C TYR A 143 1.37 7.61 -18.35
N ARG A 144 2.51 8.06 -17.82
CA ARG A 144 3.79 8.07 -18.56
C ARG A 144 4.37 6.69 -18.85
N GLY A 145 3.71 5.64 -18.39
CA GLY A 145 4.02 4.26 -18.73
C GLY A 145 4.85 3.51 -17.67
N MET A 146 4.91 2.21 -17.86
CA MET A 146 5.53 1.25 -16.92
C MET A 146 6.99 1.55 -16.58
N THR A 147 7.74 2.15 -17.51
CA THR A 147 9.17 2.45 -17.29
C THR A 147 9.35 3.58 -16.28
N SER A 148 8.57 4.65 -16.40
CA SER A 148 8.62 5.81 -15.49
C SER A 148 8.13 5.39 -14.08
N THR A 149 7.05 4.64 -14.02
CA THR A 149 6.51 4.09 -12.75
C THR A 149 7.53 3.20 -12.05
N LYS A 150 8.21 2.34 -12.79
CA LYS A 150 9.25 1.45 -12.26
C LYS A 150 10.43 2.22 -11.67
N ILE A 151 10.90 3.27 -12.36
CA ILE A 151 12.03 4.09 -11.88
C ILE A 151 11.61 4.81 -10.57
N PHE A 152 10.43 5.41 -10.56
CA PHE A 152 9.89 6.07 -9.37
C PHE A 152 9.78 5.11 -8.19
N GLN A 153 9.20 3.93 -8.40
CA GLN A 153 9.08 2.89 -7.36
C GLN A 153 10.45 2.42 -6.87
N TYR A 154 11.43 2.29 -7.77
CA TYR A 154 12.79 1.89 -7.39
C TYR A 154 13.42 2.90 -6.42
N ILE A 155 13.33 4.18 -6.75
CA ILE A 155 13.86 5.27 -5.90
C ILE A 155 13.14 5.26 -4.53
N THR A 156 11.82 5.16 -4.54
CA THR A 156 11.01 5.18 -3.31
C THR A 156 11.32 3.97 -2.41
N VAL A 157 11.42 2.76 -2.97
CA VAL A 157 11.74 1.55 -2.20
C VAL A 157 13.15 1.62 -1.61
N VAL A 158 14.14 2.06 -2.38
CA VAL A 158 15.52 2.23 -1.87
C VAL A 158 15.54 3.25 -0.73
N PHE A 159 14.84 4.36 -0.88
CA PHE A 159 14.73 5.37 0.19
C PHE A 159 14.05 4.81 1.43
N GLN A 160 12.92 4.11 1.29
CA GLN A 160 12.21 3.47 2.41
C GLN A 160 13.10 2.46 3.15
N MET A 161 13.81 1.61 2.41
CA MET A 161 14.71 0.61 3.00
C MET A 161 15.89 1.28 3.73
N ALA A 162 16.44 2.34 3.15
CA ALA A 162 17.52 3.10 3.80
C ALA A 162 17.05 3.73 5.13
N VAL A 163 15.87 4.33 5.15
CA VAL A 163 15.28 4.90 6.37
C VAL A 163 15.03 3.81 7.42
N MET A 164 14.48 2.66 7.02
CA MET A 164 14.23 1.54 7.94
C MET A 164 15.49 0.92 8.53
N ILE A 165 16.62 0.95 7.80
CA ILE A 165 17.90 0.45 8.30
C ILE A 165 18.56 1.47 9.23
N TRP A 166 18.32 2.75 8.99
CA TRP A 166 18.86 3.84 9.81
C TRP A 166 18.18 3.91 11.19
N PHE A 167 16.91 3.56 11.29
CA PHE A 167 16.12 3.52 12.52
C PHE A 167 16.30 2.21 13.27
#